data_b0cad331159eee1184ed6c65ea78812f
#
_entry.id   b0cad331159eee1184ed6c65ea78812f
#
_cell.length_a   1.000
_cell.length_b   1.000
_cell.length_c   1.000
_cell.angle_alpha   90.00
_cell.angle_beta   90.00
_cell.angle_gamma   90.00
#
_symmetry.space_group_name_H-M   'P 1'
#
loop_
_entity.id
_entity.type
_entity.pdbx_description
1 polymer ?
#
loop_
_entity_poly.entity_id
_entity_poly.type
_entity_poly.pdbx_seq_one_letter_code
_entity_poly.pdbx_strand_id
1 'polypeptide(L)'
;MRLLVIVSGLALAACSAEPGVAAPTGDSGAAAPRAGTENRAMPSETRAFRDWIAVCDNGNACFAYGPASGGIGWIRVAIEPGGDARPEVAAGYWTDEAQATRSSILTIDGTRYPMTLADNEPVAAEIPRERALEAARALANGGEARIGAEHELSLTGAAAALLWIDERQGRVNTVTALRRPGPRPASSVPAPPLLPVVTPAPATPQAGFGDQNQVLPAALEALPAVAECRAETADHWVAKEVMSARLDAATELWAVPCFAGAYNIGHDWYVTGPGGRDPRPARLASASGEASAGTINGGFAPEARTITAFAKGRGVGDCGTASTWTWTGRAFALTDELAMNECWGVPPDYWPSTWRTR
;
A
#
# COMPACT_ATOMS: atom_id res chain seq x y z
N MET A 1 -51.61 -22.52 23.49
CA MET A 1 -52.35 -23.81 23.56
C MET A 1 -51.81 -24.68 22.46
N ARG A 2 -51.36 -25.88 22.82
CA ARG A 2 -50.80 -27.00 22.09
C ARG A 2 -49.31 -26.99 21.76
N LEU A 3 -48.59 -27.63 22.68
CA LEU A 3 -47.33 -28.38 22.53
C LEU A 3 -47.40 -29.37 21.41
N LEU A 4 -46.32 -29.59 20.72
CA LEU A 4 -45.99 -30.91 20.15
C LEU A 4 -44.49 -31.20 20.36
N VAL A 5 -44.25 -32.14 21.21
CA VAL A 5 -42.97 -32.83 21.49
C VAL A 5 -42.87 -33.97 20.47
N ILE A 6 -41.73 -34.15 19.83
CA ILE A 6 -41.38 -35.45 19.22
C ILE A 6 -39.94 -35.81 19.67
N VAL A 7 -39.92 -37.00 20.22
CA VAL A 7 -38.77 -37.67 20.86
C VAL A 7 -38.20 -38.72 19.89
N SER A 8 -36.91 -38.95 20.01
CA SER A 8 -36.14 -40.22 19.82
C SER A 8 -35.62 -40.65 18.48
N GLY A 9 -34.39 -41.08 18.54
CA GLY A 9 -33.77 -42.03 17.63
C GLY A 9 -32.26 -42.13 17.80
N LEU A 10 -31.79 -42.76 18.92
CA LEU A 10 -30.40 -43.29 19.01
C LEU A 10 -30.29 -44.53 18.12
N ALA A 11 -29.30 -44.57 17.24
CA ALA A 11 -28.84 -45.81 16.61
C ALA A 11 -27.34 -45.98 16.92
N LEU A 12 -27.05 -46.97 17.76
CA LEU A 12 -25.72 -47.56 17.93
C LEU A 12 -25.43 -48.44 16.70
N ALA A 13 -24.27 -48.25 16.09
CA ALA A 13 -23.72 -49.25 15.17
C ALA A 13 -22.34 -49.67 15.66
N ALA A 14 -22.18 -50.98 15.73
CA ALA A 14 -21.09 -51.70 16.35
C ALA A 14 -19.82 -51.69 15.51
N CYS A 15 -18.67 -51.78 16.22
CA CYS A 15 -17.34 -52.05 15.68
C CYS A 15 -17.24 -53.43 15.05
N SER A 16 -16.66 -53.52 13.84
CA SER A 16 -16.07 -54.74 13.30
C SER A 16 -14.59 -54.49 13.08
N ALA A 17 -13.75 -55.28 13.75
CA ALA A 17 -12.31 -55.32 13.59
C ALA A 17 -11.97 -56.26 12.42
N GLU A 18 -11.06 -55.85 11.56
CA GLU A 18 -10.36 -56.67 10.58
C GLU A 18 -8.83 -56.55 10.70
N PRO A 19 -8.08 -57.60 10.31
CA PRO A 19 -6.76 -57.87 10.86
C PRO A 19 -5.61 -57.22 10.11
N GLY A 20 -4.50 -57.11 10.83
CA GLY A 20 -3.27 -56.39 10.47
C GLY A 20 -2.63 -56.84 9.17
N VAL A 21 -2.10 -55.84 8.50
CA VAL A 21 -1.07 -55.95 7.44
C VAL A 21 0.24 -55.36 7.98
N ALA A 22 1.28 -56.18 7.88
CA ALA A 22 2.62 -55.92 8.35
C ALA A 22 3.24 -54.67 7.71
N ALA A 23 3.96 -53.89 8.49
CA ALA A 23 4.79 -52.77 8.04
C ALA A 23 6.02 -53.26 7.26
N PRO A 24 6.42 -52.66 6.15
CA PRO A 24 7.75 -52.83 5.60
C PRO A 24 8.75 -51.99 6.38
N THR A 25 9.75 -52.68 6.91
CA THR A 25 10.98 -52.11 7.43
C THR A 25 11.83 -51.58 6.30
N GLY A 26 12.40 -50.39 6.48
CA GLY A 26 13.63 -49.99 5.83
C GLY A 26 13.47 -48.83 4.87
N ASP A 27 13.98 -47.77 5.13
CA ASP A 27 15.22 -47.24 4.55
C ASP A 27 15.47 -45.84 5.13
N SER A 28 16.57 -45.70 5.84
CA SER A 28 17.07 -44.40 6.29
C SER A 28 17.67 -43.66 5.07
N GLY A 29 16.80 -43.20 4.21
CA GLY A 29 17.16 -42.25 3.16
C GLY A 29 17.46 -40.91 3.83
N ALA A 30 18.72 -40.48 3.82
CA ALA A 30 19.14 -39.13 4.21
C ALA A 30 18.25 -38.14 3.49
N ALA A 31 17.51 -37.34 4.28
CA ALA A 31 16.71 -36.24 3.73
C ALA A 31 17.68 -35.30 2.97
N ALA A 32 17.49 -35.18 1.66
CA ALA A 32 18.14 -34.17 0.86
C ALA A 32 17.89 -32.79 1.50
N PRO A 33 18.89 -31.90 1.53
CA PRO A 33 18.71 -30.55 2.04
C PRO A 33 17.52 -29.93 1.29
N ARG A 34 16.51 -29.50 2.04
CA ARG A 34 15.41 -28.72 1.49
C ARG A 34 16.02 -27.55 0.76
N ALA A 35 15.81 -27.48 -0.55
CA ALA A 35 16.15 -26.33 -1.38
C ALA A 35 15.64 -25.10 -0.62
N GLY A 36 16.52 -24.09 -0.48
CA GLY A 36 16.25 -22.89 0.29
C GLY A 36 14.90 -22.31 -0.13
N THR A 37 14.11 -21.92 0.86
CA THR A 37 12.93 -21.07 0.64
C THR A 37 13.42 -19.87 -0.14
N GLU A 38 13.09 -19.83 -1.44
CA GLU A 38 13.37 -18.64 -2.25
C GLU A 38 12.77 -17.45 -1.50
N ASN A 39 13.58 -16.42 -1.31
CA ASN A 39 13.25 -15.20 -0.57
C ASN A 39 12.30 -14.36 -1.45
N ARG A 40 11.07 -14.86 -1.62
CA ARG A 40 10.06 -14.33 -2.52
C ARG A 40 9.33 -13.15 -1.89
N ALA A 41 8.87 -12.19 -2.71
CA ALA A 41 8.01 -11.10 -2.27
C ALA A 41 6.82 -11.62 -1.44
N MET A 42 6.52 -10.92 -0.37
CA MET A 42 5.44 -11.26 0.56
C MET A 42 4.14 -10.53 0.13
N PRO A 43 2.95 -11.00 0.52
CA PRO A 43 1.76 -10.17 0.40
C PRO A 43 1.87 -8.95 1.33
N SER A 44 1.41 -7.79 0.85
CA SER A 44 1.27 -6.63 1.72
C SER A 44 0.18 -6.90 2.77
N GLU A 45 0.32 -6.28 3.94
CA GLU A 45 -0.62 -6.48 5.03
C GLU A 45 -0.80 -5.19 5.82
N THR A 46 -2.06 -4.83 6.09
CA THR A 46 -2.44 -3.71 6.94
C THR A 46 -3.19 -4.24 8.16
N ARG A 47 -2.83 -3.75 9.35
CA ARG A 47 -3.51 -4.07 10.61
C ARG A 47 -3.80 -2.83 11.43
N ALA A 48 -4.97 -2.81 12.04
CA ALA A 48 -5.36 -1.82 13.03
C ALA A 48 -5.06 -2.31 14.45
N PHE A 49 -4.56 -1.41 15.30
CA PHE A 49 -4.22 -1.63 16.69
C PHE A 49 -4.80 -0.50 17.54
N ARG A 50 -6.10 -0.52 17.77
CA ARG A 50 -6.87 0.57 18.39
C ARG A 50 -6.70 1.86 17.60
N ASP A 51 -5.98 2.87 18.14
CA ASP A 51 -5.75 4.14 17.47
C ASP A 51 -4.61 4.10 16.44
N TRP A 52 -3.79 3.04 16.44
CA TRP A 52 -2.68 2.88 15.52
C TRP A 52 -3.02 1.94 14.38
N ILE A 53 -2.44 2.23 13.21
CA ILE A 53 -2.37 1.30 12.08
C ILE A 53 -0.92 0.91 11.81
N ALA A 54 -0.71 -0.29 11.30
CA ALA A 54 0.58 -0.71 10.78
C ALA A 54 0.41 -1.38 9.41
N VAL A 55 1.30 -1.05 8.50
CA VAL A 55 1.33 -1.54 7.12
C VAL A 55 2.71 -2.13 6.85
N CYS A 56 2.78 -3.31 6.25
CA CYS A 56 4.03 -3.83 5.71
C CYS A 56 3.82 -4.18 4.23
N ASP A 57 4.73 -3.72 3.38
CA ASP A 57 4.67 -3.94 1.93
C ASP A 57 5.12 -5.35 1.52
N ASN A 58 5.12 -5.60 0.21
CA ASN A 58 5.56 -6.86 -0.38
C ASN A 58 7.07 -7.13 -0.24
N GLY A 59 7.86 -6.12 0.09
CA GLY A 59 9.29 -6.19 0.40
C GLY A 59 9.57 -6.28 1.90
N ASN A 60 8.51 -6.31 2.73
CA ASN A 60 8.58 -6.31 4.18
C ASN A 60 9.14 -5.02 4.80
N ALA A 61 9.09 -3.88 4.08
CA ALA A 61 9.21 -2.58 4.71
C ALA A 61 7.93 -2.30 5.50
N CYS A 62 8.06 -1.82 6.73
CA CYS A 62 6.93 -1.67 7.63
C CYS A 62 6.82 -0.25 8.16
N PHE A 63 5.58 0.18 8.32
CA PHE A 63 5.19 1.53 8.71
C PHE A 63 4.12 1.45 9.79
N ALA A 64 4.27 2.18 10.88
CA ALA A 64 3.23 2.33 11.89
C ALA A 64 2.87 3.80 12.07
N TYR A 65 1.58 4.09 12.20
CA TYR A 65 1.06 5.45 12.35
C TYR A 65 0.13 5.54 13.54
N GLY A 66 0.19 6.67 14.24
CA GLY A 66 -0.75 7.06 15.27
C GLY A 66 -1.25 8.49 15.07
N PRO A 67 -2.51 8.81 15.45
CA PRO A 67 -3.07 10.15 15.30
C PRO A 67 -2.65 11.09 16.43
N ALA A 68 -2.68 12.39 16.14
CA ALA A 68 -2.74 13.42 17.18
C ALA A 68 -4.18 13.76 17.56
N SER A 69 -4.35 14.37 18.71
CA SER A 69 -5.64 14.90 19.15
C SER A 69 -6.18 15.92 18.14
N GLY A 70 -7.47 15.84 17.84
CA GLY A 70 -8.13 16.70 16.85
C GLY A 70 -8.10 16.17 15.41
N GLY A 71 -7.44 15.04 15.13
CA GLY A 71 -7.54 14.31 13.85
C GLY A 71 -6.80 14.93 12.66
N ILE A 72 -5.90 15.90 12.89
CA ILE A 72 -5.14 16.60 11.85
C ILE A 72 -3.62 16.56 12.10
N GLY A 73 -3.17 15.62 12.90
CA GLY A 73 -1.77 15.38 13.18
C GLY A 73 -1.47 13.91 13.32
N TRP A 74 -0.23 13.55 13.14
CA TRP A 74 0.21 12.16 13.03
C TRP A 74 1.64 11.98 13.54
N ILE A 75 1.94 10.74 13.90
CA ILE A 75 3.30 10.23 14.08
C ILE A 75 3.48 8.98 13.24
N ARG A 76 4.66 8.81 12.65
CA ARG A 76 5.06 7.66 11.84
C ARG A 76 6.34 7.03 12.40
N VAL A 77 6.36 5.71 12.47
CA VAL A 77 7.57 4.92 12.63
C VAL A 77 7.68 4.01 11.40
N ALA A 78 8.74 4.18 10.62
CA ALA A 78 9.02 3.35 9.45
C ALA A 78 10.32 2.58 9.66
N ILE A 79 10.40 1.35 9.13
CA ILE A 79 11.61 0.55 9.18
C ILE A 79 11.70 -0.40 7.99
N GLU A 80 12.82 -0.34 7.28
CA GLU A 80 13.16 -1.29 6.22
C GLU A 80 13.46 -2.70 6.79
N PRO A 81 13.28 -3.77 6.00
CA PRO A 81 13.64 -5.12 6.41
C PRO A 81 15.17 -5.30 6.54
N GLY A 82 15.58 -6.36 7.25
CA GLY A 82 17.00 -6.71 7.41
C GLY A 82 17.63 -6.13 8.68
N GLY A 83 18.73 -6.74 9.12
CA GLY A 83 19.33 -6.49 10.42
C GLY A 83 19.94 -5.09 10.60
N ASP A 84 20.48 -4.52 9.53
CA ASP A 84 21.17 -3.21 9.56
C ASP A 84 20.21 -2.03 9.43
N ALA A 85 18.92 -2.29 9.15
CA ALA A 85 17.93 -1.24 9.03
C ALA A 85 17.70 -0.54 10.37
N ARG A 86 17.61 0.78 10.30
CA ARG A 86 17.26 1.65 11.42
C ARG A 86 15.90 2.26 11.19
N PRO A 87 15.08 2.46 12.23
CA PRO A 87 13.81 3.13 12.07
C PRO A 87 14.00 4.60 11.68
N GLU A 88 12.99 5.12 11.01
CA GLU A 88 12.73 6.53 10.82
C GLU A 88 11.52 6.91 11.67
N VAL A 89 11.58 8.05 12.34
CA VAL A 89 10.45 8.58 13.11
C VAL A 89 10.17 9.98 12.62
N ALA A 90 8.98 10.16 12.05
CA ALA A 90 8.50 11.44 11.56
C ALA A 90 7.15 11.77 12.23
N ALA A 91 6.86 13.06 12.36
CA ALA A 91 5.59 13.53 12.85
C ALA A 91 5.22 14.85 12.18
N GLY A 92 3.94 15.15 12.16
CA GLY A 92 3.44 16.40 11.60
C GLY A 92 2.03 16.73 12.07
N TYR A 93 1.60 17.95 11.79
CA TYR A 93 0.24 18.41 12.01
C TYR A 93 -0.10 19.54 11.04
N TRP A 94 -1.35 19.64 10.71
CA TRP A 94 -1.87 20.74 9.89
C TRP A 94 -2.33 21.89 10.77
N THR A 95 -1.92 23.10 10.39
CA THR A 95 -2.51 24.33 10.94
C THR A 95 -2.92 25.21 9.75
N ASP A 96 -3.87 26.11 9.99
CA ASP A 96 -4.30 27.10 9.00
C ASP A 96 -3.17 28.09 8.61
N GLU A 97 -2.09 28.12 9.38
CA GLU A 97 -0.89 28.91 9.12
C GLU A 97 0.27 27.97 8.77
N ALA A 98 0.84 28.14 7.57
CA ALA A 98 1.99 27.40 7.04
C ALA A 98 3.31 27.51 7.88
N GLN A 99 3.20 27.91 9.14
CA GLN A 99 4.32 28.11 10.06
C GLN A 99 4.55 26.98 11.07
N ALA A 100 3.75 25.95 11.02
CA ALA A 100 3.52 25.10 12.16
C ALA A 100 4.68 24.25 12.62
N THR A 101 5.60 23.86 11.76
CA THR A 101 6.58 22.82 12.12
C THR A 101 8.01 23.29 12.26
N ARG A 102 8.29 24.57 12.16
CA ARG A 102 9.66 25.11 12.05
C ARG A 102 10.62 24.83 13.21
N SER A 103 10.18 24.25 14.29
CA SER A 103 11.03 23.70 15.35
C SER A 103 10.25 22.74 16.21
N SER A 104 9.68 21.71 15.59
CA SER A 104 8.90 20.73 16.32
C SER A 104 9.79 19.91 17.25
N ILE A 105 9.32 19.73 18.44
CA ILE A 105 9.92 18.85 19.43
C ILE A 105 8.88 17.77 19.71
N LEU A 106 9.25 16.52 19.48
CA LEU A 106 8.50 15.41 20.01
C LEU A 106 8.91 15.23 21.47
N THR A 107 7.94 15.21 22.37
CA THR A 107 8.14 14.92 23.79
C THR A 107 7.43 13.62 24.12
N ILE A 108 8.15 12.67 24.74
CA ILE A 108 7.58 11.39 25.18
C ILE A 108 7.98 11.21 26.65
N ASP A 109 7.01 11.09 27.53
CA ASP A 109 7.20 10.96 28.99
C ASP A 109 8.21 11.99 29.55
N GLY A 110 8.13 13.24 29.09
CA GLY A 110 9.03 14.33 29.48
C GLY A 110 10.38 14.37 28.76
N THR A 111 10.76 13.30 28.04
CA THR A 111 12.01 13.29 27.25
C THR A 111 11.78 14.00 25.90
N ARG A 112 12.68 14.95 25.60
CA ARG A 112 12.57 15.78 24.40
C ARG A 112 13.43 15.20 23.25
N TYR A 113 12.80 15.10 22.09
CA TYR A 113 13.43 14.70 20.83
C TYR A 113 13.30 15.87 19.84
N PRO A 114 14.33 16.70 19.66
CA PRO A 114 14.33 17.71 18.62
C PRO A 114 14.19 17.08 17.24
N MET A 115 13.34 17.67 16.40
CA MET A 115 13.06 17.22 15.05
C MET A 115 13.57 18.24 14.04
N THR A 116 13.97 17.76 12.86
CA THR A 116 14.37 18.59 11.73
C THR A 116 13.23 18.58 10.71
N LEU A 117 12.89 19.73 10.13
CA LEU A 117 11.94 19.81 9.04
C LEU A 117 12.39 18.94 7.88
N ALA A 118 11.47 18.22 7.27
CA ALA A 118 11.69 17.60 5.99
C ALA A 118 11.84 18.68 4.90
N ASP A 119 12.79 18.50 4.00
CA ASP A 119 13.18 19.55 3.03
C ASP A 119 12.03 20.00 2.11
N ASN A 120 11.08 19.10 1.81
CA ASN A 120 10.01 19.33 0.85
C ASN A 120 8.61 19.38 1.46
N GLU A 121 8.49 19.18 2.77
CA GLU A 121 7.18 19.04 3.43
C GLU A 121 7.11 19.91 4.70
N PRO A 122 6.53 21.11 4.62
CA PRO A 122 6.48 22.05 5.75
C PRO A 122 5.65 21.56 6.94
N VAL A 123 4.83 20.54 6.75
CA VAL A 123 3.96 19.92 7.79
C VAL A 123 4.54 18.65 8.38
N ALA A 124 5.75 18.28 8.03
CA ALA A 124 6.45 17.11 8.54
C ALA A 124 7.82 17.47 9.10
N ALA A 125 8.22 16.78 10.16
CA ALA A 125 9.55 16.85 10.73
C ALA A 125 10.02 15.46 11.16
N GLU A 126 11.33 15.24 11.13
CA GLU A 126 11.95 13.94 11.38
C GLU A 126 12.89 13.99 12.58
N ILE A 127 12.92 12.91 13.34
CA ILE A 127 13.92 12.72 14.40
C ILE A 127 15.27 12.33 13.76
N PRO A 128 16.38 12.96 14.17
CA PRO A 128 17.70 12.56 13.70
C PRO A 128 17.95 11.04 13.84
N ARG A 129 18.51 10.46 12.79
CA ARG A 129 18.63 9.00 12.63
C ARG A 129 19.29 8.28 13.80
N GLU A 130 20.24 8.93 14.45
CA GLU A 130 20.96 8.40 15.63
C GLU A 130 20.06 8.25 16.87
N ARG A 131 18.94 9.02 16.93
CA ARG A 131 17.98 8.96 18.02
C ARG A 131 16.67 8.26 17.67
N ALA A 132 16.47 7.90 16.41
CA ALA A 132 15.20 7.36 15.93
C ALA A 132 14.82 6.01 16.60
N LEU A 133 15.79 5.13 16.86
CA LEU A 133 15.52 3.86 17.57
C LEU A 133 15.14 4.08 19.03
N GLU A 134 15.77 5.04 19.69
CA GLU A 134 15.41 5.43 21.06
C GLU A 134 13.98 5.99 21.12
N ALA A 135 13.65 6.90 20.20
CA ALA A 135 12.32 7.49 20.10
C ALA A 135 11.24 6.45 19.77
N ALA A 136 11.48 5.55 18.80
CA ALA A 136 10.55 4.47 18.48
C ALA A 136 10.28 3.56 19.70
N ARG A 137 11.30 3.25 20.48
CA ARG A 137 11.14 2.48 21.73
C ARG A 137 10.40 3.27 22.81
N ALA A 138 10.64 4.57 22.91
CA ALA A 138 9.91 5.43 23.82
C ALA A 138 8.41 5.47 23.45
N LEU A 139 8.06 5.62 22.17
CA LEU A 139 6.66 5.52 21.69
C LEU A 139 6.02 4.16 22.01
N ALA A 140 6.80 3.07 21.88
CA ALA A 140 6.29 1.73 22.16
C ALA A 140 6.01 1.47 23.66
N ASN A 141 6.64 2.20 24.57
CA ASN A 141 6.61 1.95 26.02
C ASN A 141 6.05 3.12 26.82
N GLY A 142 5.87 4.28 26.20
CA GLY A 142 5.47 5.53 26.86
C GLY A 142 4.01 5.58 27.22
N GLY A 143 3.69 6.49 28.13
CA GLY A 143 2.33 6.83 28.57
C GLY A 143 1.80 8.08 27.89
N GLU A 144 2.66 9.05 27.60
CA GLU A 144 2.28 10.33 26.99
C GLU A 144 3.24 10.70 25.86
N ALA A 145 2.69 11.25 24.79
CA ALA A 145 3.50 11.86 23.73
C ALA A 145 2.81 13.11 23.17
N ARG A 146 3.59 14.11 22.75
CA ARG A 146 3.06 15.32 22.12
C ARG A 146 4.05 15.95 21.15
N ILE A 147 3.52 16.57 20.09
CA ILE A 147 4.28 17.39 19.16
C ILE A 147 4.13 18.85 19.58
N GLY A 148 5.23 19.53 19.84
CA GLY A 148 5.19 20.89 20.39
C GLY A 148 4.52 20.93 21.77
N ALA A 149 3.80 22.01 22.06
CA ALA A 149 3.08 22.18 23.32
C ALA A 149 1.62 21.70 23.27
N GLU A 150 1.01 21.68 22.09
CA GLU A 150 -0.45 21.63 21.94
C GLU A 150 -0.99 20.32 21.33
N HIS A 151 -0.17 19.57 20.59
CA HIS A 151 -0.64 18.39 19.84
C HIS A 151 -0.30 17.10 20.59
N GLU A 152 -1.29 16.59 21.30
CA GLU A 152 -1.16 15.32 22.02
C GLU A 152 -1.31 14.15 21.04
N LEU A 153 -0.36 13.21 21.09
CA LEU A 153 -0.35 11.99 20.27
C LEU A 153 -0.94 10.82 21.05
N SER A 154 -1.85 10.09 20.44
CA SER A 154 -2.33 8.85 21.06
C SER A 154 -1.23 7.77 20.99
N LEU A 155 -0.88 7.18 22.14
CA LEU A 155 -0.04 6.00 22.24
C LEU A 155 -0.86 4.70 22.39
N THR A 156 -2.20 4.80 22.37
CA THR A 156 -3.10 3.67 22.48
C THR A 156 -3.00 2.76 21.27
N GLY A 157 -2.29 1.65 21.40
CA GLY A 157 -2.01 0.71 20.28
C GLY A 157 -0.58 0.72 19.76
N ALA A 158 0.22 1.75 20.06
CA ALA A 158 1.62 1.87 19.63
C ALA A 158 2.45 0.62 19.95
N ALA A 159 2.37 0.14 21.19
CA ALA A 159 3.10 -1.06 21.64
C ALA A 159 2.76 -2.30 20.80
N ALA A 160 1.48 -2.50 20.45
CA ALA A 160 1.01 -3.63 19.67
C ALA A 160 1.41 -3.51 18.20
N ALA A 161 1.29 -2.32 17.61
CA ALA A 161 1.70 -2.04 16.24
C ALA A 161 3.21 -2.29 16.04
N LEU A 162 4.05 -1.75 16.92
CA LEU A 162 5.50 -1.91 16.84
C LEU A 162 5.96 -3.34 17.17
N LEU A 163 5.24 -4.06 18.06
CA LEU A 163 5.49 -5.47 18.28
C LEU A 163 5.17 -6.31 17.05
N TRP A 164 4.04 -6.04 16.38
CA TRP A 164 3.69 -6.75 15.17
C TRP A 164 4.75 -6.54 14.05
N ILE A 165 5.31 -5.35 13.92
CA ILE A 165 6.43 -5.09 13.01
C ILE A 165 7.66 -5.93 13.41
N ASP A 166 8.01 -5.96 14.69
CA ASP A 166 9.12 -6.80 15.18
C ASP A 166 8.92 -8.28 14.85
N GLU A 167 7.68 -8.80 15.03
CA GLU A 167 7.33 -10.19 14.73
C GLU A 167 7.41 -10.46 13.23
N ARG A 168 6.83 -9.60 12.41
CA ARG A 168 6.80 -9.76 10.95
C ARG A 168 8.18 -9.71 10.32
N GLN A 169 9.07 -8.86 10.83
CA GLN A 169 10.45 -8.74 10.35
C GLN A 169 11.43 -9.70 11.07
N GLY A 170 10.98 -10.50 12.05
CA GLY A 170 11.84 -11.40 12.82
C GLY A 170 12.82 -10.70 13.78
N ARG A 171 12.49 -9.47 14.21
CA ARG A 171 13.32 -8.63 15.08
C ARG A 171 13.15 -8.93 16.57
N VAL A 172 12.10 -9.61 16.98
CA VAL A 172 11.84 -9.92 18.41
C VAL A 172 13.08 -10.51 19.07
N ASN A 173 13.43 -9.99 20.24
CA ASN A 173 14.59 -10.38 21.03
C ASN A 173 15.94 -10.07 20.35
N THR A 174 15.99 -9.14 19.40
CA THR A 174 17.26 -8.64 18.81
C THR A 174 17.60 -7.25 19.36
N VAL A 175 18.86 -6.84 19.15
CA VAL A 175 19.31 -5.48 19.50
C VAL A 175 18.64 -4.39 18.67
N THR A 176 17.99 -4.73 17.55
CA THR A 176 17.33 -3.79 16.63
C THR A 176 15.81 -3.77 16.76
N ALA A 177 15.22 -4.58 17.65
CA ALA A 177 13.77 -4.60 17.86
C ALA A 177 13.24 -3.26 18.39
N LEU A 178 12.05 -2.89 17.91
CA LEU A 178 11.37 -1.64 18.30
C LEU A 178 10.69 -1.77 19.66
N ARG A 179 9.96 -2.87 19.90
CA ARG A 179 9.16 -3.08 21.11
C ARG A 179 9.74 -4.13 22.06
N ARG A 180 10.29 -5.22 21.54
CA ARG A 180 10.86 -6.31 22.37
C ARG A 180 12.33 -6.53 22.09
N PRO A 181 13.21 -5.60 22.51
CA PRO A 181 14.65 -5.75 22.36
C PRO A 181 15.18 -6.89 23.23
N GLY A 182 16.33 -7.44 22.80
CA GLY A 182 17.03 -8.51 23.52
C GLY A 182 18.45 -8.69 23.00
N PRO A 183 19.17 -9.72 23.47
CA PRO A 183 20.59 -9.88 23.23
C PRO A 183 20.95 -10.45 21.84
N ARG A 184 19.98 -10.91 21.05
CA ARG A 184 20.29 -11.48 19.74
C ARG A 184 20.90 -10.41 18.82
N PRO A 185 21.96 -10.73 18.07
CA PRO A 185 22.61 -9.74 17.20
C PRO A 185 21.69 -9.36 16.02
N ALA A 186 21.93 -8.18 15.45
CA ALA A 186 21.23 -7.68 14.27
C ALA A 186 21.29 -8.66 13.09
N SER A 187 22.40 -9.37 12.91
CA SER A 187 22.60 -10.39 11.87
C SER A 187 21.65 -11.59 11.96
N SER A 188 20.93 -11.75 13.07
CA SER A 188 19.90 -12.80 13.22
C SER A 188 18.54 -12.42 12.62
N VAL A 189 18.36 -11.16 12.20
CA VAL A 189 17.16 -10.73 11.47
C VAL A 189 17.23 -11.28 10.05
N PRO A 190 16.13 -11.87 9.51
CA PRO A 190 16.10 -12.39 8.15
C PRO A 190 16.49 -11.34 7.10
N ALA A 191 17.10 -11.79 6.02
CA ALA A 191 17.37 -10.95 4.86
C ALA A 191 16.05 -10.46 4.21
N PRO A 192 16.07 -9.26 3.58
CA PRO A 192 14.89 -8.75 2.86
C PRO A 192 14.37 -9.73 1.81
N PRO A 193 13.05 -9.82 1.60
CA PRO A 193 12.46 -10.52 0.46
C PRO A 193 12.95 -9.95 -0.87
N LEU A 194 13.01 -10.78 -1.91
CA LEU A 194 13.30 -10.31 -3.27
C LEU A 194 12.06 -9.63 -3.83
N LEU A 195 12.21 -8.38 -4.22
CA LEU A 195 11.17 -7.62 -4.91
C LEU A 195 10.98 -8.13 -6.34
N PRO A 196 9.76 -8.08 -6.89
CA PRO A 196 9.52 -8.34 -8.29
C PRO A 196 10.32 -7.37 -9.17
N VAL A 197 10.72 -7.85 -10.36
CA VAL A 197 11.37 -7.02 -11.38
C VAL A 197 10.37 -6.81 -12.51
N VAL A 198 10.10 -5.55 -12.84
CA VAL A 198 9.26 -5.17 -13.97
C VAL A 198 10.10 -4.42 -14.99
N THR A 199 10.15 -4.93 -16.22
CA THR A 199 10.88 -4.28 -17.31
C THR A 199 9.89 -3.53 -18.20
N PRO A 200 10.01 -2.20 -18.32
CA PRO A 200 9.20 -1.42 -19.25
C PRO A 200 9.42 -1.84 -20.70
N ALA A 201 8.36 -1.85 -21.49
CA ALA A 201 8.50 -1.95 -22.94
C ALA A 201 9.21 -0.69 -23.49
N PRO A 202 9.90 -0.79 -24.64
CA PRO A 202 10.52 0.37 -25.27
C PRO A 202 9.51 1.51 -25.52
N ALA A 203 9.95 2.77 -25.38
CA ALA A 203 9.15 3.92 -25.72
C ALA A 203 8.79 3.92 -27.22
N THR A 204 7.62 4.44 -27.55
CA THR A 204 7.07 4.45 -28.91
C THR A 204 6.69 5.88 -29.29
N PRO A 205 6.99 6.34 -30.53
CA PRO A 205 6.55 7.67 -30.99
C PRO A 205 5.05 7.87 -30.88
N GLN A 206 4.62 9.03 -30.39
CA GLN A 206 3.24 9.35 -30.07
C GLN A 206 2.52 10.22 -31.13
N ALA A 207 3.01 10.25 -32.38
CA ALA A 207 2.37 11.05 -33.41
C ALA A 207 0.90 10.66 -33.61
N GLY A 208 -0.01 11.65 -33.46
CA GLY A 208 -1.46 11.47 -33.57
C GLY A 208 -2.13 11.01 -32.26
N PHE A 209 -1.41 10.91 -31.17
CA PHE A 209 -1.92 10.60 -29.83
C PHE A 209 -1.66 11.76 -28.88
N GLY A 210 -2.39 11.86 -27.79
CA GLY A 210 -2.26 12.93 -26.80
C GLY A 210 -3.15 12.76 -25.58
N ASP A 211 -2.97 13.67 -24.64
CA ASP A 211 -3.54 13.65 -23.28
C ASP A 211 -4.92 14.30 -23.18
N GLN A 212 -5.41 14.98 -24.23
CA GLN A 212 -6.71 15.66 -24.19
C GLN A 212 -7.33 15.72 -25.58
N ASN A 213 -8.66 15.90 -25.60
CA ASN A 213 -9.46 16.17 -26.80
C ASN A 213 -9.30 15.10 -27.91
N GLN A 214 -8.96 13.89 -27.55
CA GLN A 214 -8.86 12.81 -28.51
C GLN A 214 -10.25 12.33 -28.94
N VAL A 215 -10.40 11.95 -30.20
CA VAL A 215 -11.64 11.40 -30.72
C VAL A 215 -11.65 9.91 -30.51
N LEU A 216 -12.65 9.42 -29.76
CA LEU A 216 -12.79 8.00 -29.53
C LEU A 216 -13.06 7.25 -30.85
N PRO A 217 -12.36 6.14 -31.11
CA PRO A 217 -12.72 5.25 -32.20
C PRO A 217 -14.14 4.69 -32.07
N ALA A 218 -14.85 4.53 -33.18
CA ALA A 218 -16.24 4.04 -33.19
C ALA A 218 -16.41 2.68 -32.46
N ALA A 219 -15.41 1.81 -32.50
CA ALA A 219 -15.47 0.53 -31.79
C ALA A 219 -15.45 0.70 -30.25
N LEU A 220 -14.77 1.73 -29.72
CA LEU A 220 -14.83 2.09 -28.30
C LEU A 220 -16.17 2.74 -27.95
N GLU A 221 -16.65 3.70 -28.75
CA GLU A 221 -17.94 4.35 -28.52
C GLU A 221 -19.12 3.36 -28.54
N ALA A 222 -18.98 2.26 -29.27
CA ALA A 222 -20.01 1.20 -29.33
C ALA A 222 -20.07 0.32 -28.06
N LEU A 223 -19.10 0.42 -27.15
CA LEU A 223 -19.12 -0.34 -25.89
C LEU A 223 -20.16 0.24 -24.93
N PRO A 224 -21.06 -0.59 -24.33
CA PRO A 224 -22.03 -0.13 -23.35
C PRO A 224 -21.41 0.65 -22.18
N ALA A 225 -20.30 0.15 -21.64
CA ALA A 225 -19.58 0.83 -20.55
C ALA A 225 -19.04 2.21 -20.95
N VAL A 226 -18.55 2.36 -22.18
CA VAL A 226 -18.12 3.67 -22.70
C VAL A 226 -19.32 4.61 -22.90
N ALA A 227 -20.45 4.10 -23.36
CA ALA A 227 -21.67 4.89 -23.50
C ALA A 227 -22.19 5.39 -22.14
N GLU A 228 -22.13 4.56 -21.09
CA GLU A 228 -22.44 4.94 -19.71
C GLU A 228 -21.49 6.05 -19.21
N CYS A 229 -20.17 5.89 -19.36
CA CYS A 229 -19.18 6.91 -19.02
C CYS A 229 -19.45 8.25 -19.74
N ARG A 230 -19.76 8.19 -21.03
CA ARG A 230 -20.07 9.37 -21.85
C ARG A 230 -21.34 10.07 -21.39
N ALA A 231 -22.36 9.31 -21.00
CA ALA A 231 -23.59 9.87 -20.46
C ALA A 231 -23.38 10.55 -19.10
N GLU A 232 -22.60 9.94 -18.21
CA GLU A 232 -22.29 10.48 -16.88
C GLU A 232 -21.50 11.80 -16.95
N THR A 233 -20.63 11.95 -17.94
CA THR A 233 -19.76 13.13 -18.07
C THR A 233 -20.24 14.14 -19.12
N ALA A 234 -21.36 13.93 -19.80
CA ALA A 234 -21.79 14.66 -20.99
C ALA A 234 -21.82 16.20 -20.81
N ASP A 235 -22.33 16.67 -19.68
CA ASP A 235 -22.48 18.09 -19.36
C ASP A 235 -21.28 18.67 -18.58
N HIS A 236 -20.23 17.85 -18.38
CA HIS A 236 -19.06 18.24 -17.62
C HIS A 236 -17.87 18.49 -18.53
N TRP A 237 -16.99 19.44 -18.14
CA TRP A 237 -15.78 19.77 -18.91
C TRP A 237 -14.84 18.58 -19.11
N VAL A 238 -14.84 17.62 -18.19
CA VAL A 238 -14.06 16.38 -18.27
C VAL A 238 -14.43 15.49 -19.46
N ALA A 239 -15.60 15.67 -20.07
CA ALA A 239 -15.99 14.94 -21.27
C ALA A 239 -14.96 15.08 -22.42
N LYS A 240 -14.14 16.12 -22.39
CA LYS A 240 -13.07 16.39 -23.36
C LYS A 240 -11.71 15.82 -22.97
N GLU A 241 -11.57 15.29 -21.75
CA GLU A 241 -10.33 14.71 -21.24
C GLU A 241 -10.08 13.28 -21.76
N VAL A 242 -10.51 13.01 -22.98
CA VAL A 242 -10.18 11.75 -23.65
C VAL A 242 -8.69 11.75 -23.98
N MET A 243 -7.96 10.77 -23.43
CA MET A 243 -6.54 10.59 -23.66
C MET A 243 -6.30 9.38 -24.55
N SER A 244 -5.22 9.42 -25.31
CA SER A 244 -4.76 8.27 -26.09
C SER A 244 -3.24 8.18 -26.15
N ALA A 245 -2.72 6.97 -26.32
CA ALA A 245 -1.29 6.75 -26.49
C ALA A 245 -1.04 5.53 -27.38
N ARG A 246 0.10 5.54 -28.07
CA ARG A 246 0.60 4.36 -28.75
C ARG A 246 1.48 3.55 -27.80
N LEU A 247 1.10 2.31 -27.53
CA LEU A 247 1.87 1.40 -26.72
C LEU A 247 2.95 0.68 -27.51
N ASP A 248 2.64 0.29 -28.74
CA ASP A 248 3.58 -0.26 -29.74
C ASP A 248 2.98 -0.16 -31.15
N ALA A 249 3.58 -0.80 -32.16
CA ALA A 249 3.09 -0.75 -33.54
C ALA A 249 1.70 -1.39 -33.72
N ALA A 250 1.29 -2.25 -32.80
CA ALA A 250 0.04 -3.02 -32.89
C ALA A 250 -0.95 -2.71 -31.76
N THR A 251 -0.58 -1.84 -30.81
CA THR A 251 -1.35 -1.65 -29.55
C THR A 251 -1.49 -0.16 -29.24
N GLU A 252 -2.72 0.25 -28.97
CA GLU A 252 -3.08 1.61 -28.54
C GLU A 252 -3.70 1.57 -27.13
N LEU A 253 -3.56 2.65 -26.41
CA LEU A 253 -4.17 2.91 -25.10
C LEU A 253 -5.15 4.07 -25.22
N TRP A 254 -6.32 3.91 -24.63
CA TRP A 254 -7.36 4.94 -24.58
C TRP A 254 -7.86 5.09 -23.15
N ALA A 255 -8.00 6.33 -22.69
CA ALA A 255 -8.66 6.66 -21.44
C ALA A 255 -9.95 7.43 -21.69
N VAL A 256 -11.04 6.91 -21.17
CA VAL A 256 -12.39 7.48 -21.31
C VAL A 256 -12.78 8.09 -19.96
N PRO A 257 -13.12 9.39 -19.92
CA PRO A 257 -13.68 9.98 -18.70
C PRO A 257 -14.98 9.30 -18.30
N CYS A 258 -15.06 8.83 -17.05
CA CYS A 258 -16.22 8.12 -16.53
C CYS A 258 -16.82 8.73 -15.27
N PHE A 259 -16.11 9.66 -14.63
CA PHE A 259 -16.54 10.27 -13.38
C PHE A 259 -15.94 11.66 -13.23
N ALA A 260 -16.73 12.58 -12.67
CA ALA A 260 -16.31 13.94 -12.35
C ALA A 260 -16.76 14.33 -10.95
N GLY A 261 -15.82 14.35 -9.99
CA GLY A 261 -16.03 14.85 -8.64
C GLY A 261 -15.37 16.21 -8.40
N ALA A 262 -15.52 16.74 -7.19
CA ALA A 262 -15.00 18.05 -6.83
C ALA A 262 -13.44 18.15 -6.94
N TYR A 263 -12.73 17.04 -6.73
CA TYR A 263 -11.26 16.96 -6.75
C TYR A 263 -10.73 15.63 -7.31
N ASN A 264 -11.63 14.76 -7.76
CA ASN A 264 -11.30 13.48 -8.36
C ASN A 264 -11.98 13.36 -9.73
N ILE A 265 -11.21 12.97 -10.74
CA ILE A 265 -11.68 12.65 -12.09
C ILE A 265 -11.40 11.18 -12.34
N GLY A 266 -12.42 10.43 -12.74
CA GLY A 266 -12.31 9.02 -13.08
C GLY A 266 -12.14 8.80 -14.56
N HIS A 267 -11.20 7.90 -14.92
CA HIS A 267 -11.02 7.42 -16.29
C HIS A 267 -11.03 5.91 -16.33
N ASP A 268 -11.71 5.33 -17.31
CA ASP A 268 -11.58 3.93 -17.66
C ASP A 268 -10.61 3.76 -18.82
N TRP A 269 -9.66 2.85 -18.66
CA TRP A 269 -8.59 2.60 -19.61
C TRP A 269 -8.91 1.37 -20.48
N TYR A 270 -8.65 1.51 -21.77
CA TYR A 270 -8.83 0.46 -22.77
C TYR A 270 -7.57 0.25 -23.58
N VAL A 271 -7.23 -1.02 -23.80
CA VAL A 271 -6.16 -1.44 -24.73
C VAL A 271 -6.83 -1.92 -26.01
N THR A 272 -6.36 -1.42 -27.15
CA THR A 272 -6.94 -1.72 -28.47
C THR A 272 -5.85 -2.08 -29.48
N GLY A 273 -6.25 -2.67 -30.59
CA GLY A 273 -5.44 -2.67 -31.80
C GLY A 273 -5.47 -1.31 -32.51
N PRO A 274 -4.71 -1.15 -33.63
CA PRO A 274 -4.64 0.12 -34.37
C PRO A 274 -6.02 0.62 -34.83
N GLY A 275 -6.28 1.92 -34.60
CA GLY A 275 -7.56 2.53 -34.91
C GLY A 275 -8.68 2.09 -33.97
N GLY A 276 -8.37 1.69 -32.75
CA GLY A 276 -9.34 1.33 -31.73
C GLY A 276 -9.98 -0.05 -31.89
N ARG A 277 -9.42 -0.92 -32.73
CA ARG A 277 -9.98 -2.26 -32.99
C ARG A 277 -9.86 -3.17 -31.78
N ASP A 278 -10.81 -4.09 -31.61
CA ASP A 278 -10.82 -5.11 -30.55
C ASP A 278 -10.59 -4.53 -29.15
N PRO A 279 -11.38 -3.53 -28.71
CA PRO A 279 -11.17 -2.86 -27.46
C PRO A 279 -11.37 -3.81 -26.26
N ARG A 280 -10.45 -3.75 -25.31
CA ARG A 280 -10.50 -4.52 -24.07
C ARG A 280 -10.18 -3.61 -22.89
N PRO A 281 -10.90 -3.72 -21.77
CA PRO A 281 -10.53 -3.00 -20.55
C PRO A 281 -9.10 -3.32 -20.14
N ALA A 282 -8.33 -2.30 -19.78
CA ALA A 282 -7.03 -2.49 -19.17
C ALA A 282 -7.22 -3.20 -17.82
N ARG A 283 -6.25 -4.02 -17.43
CA ARG A 283 -6.25 -4.68 -16.12
C ARG A 283 -5.18 -4.04 -15.26
N LEU A 284 -5.61 -3.12 -14.40
CA LEU A 284 -4.76 -2.39 -13.45
C LEU A 284 -4.95 -3.04 -12.08
N ALA A 285 -4.01 -3.90 -11.70
CA ALA A 285 -4.07 -4.61 -10.42
C ALA A 285 -3.65 -3.69 -9.28
N SER A 286 -4.23 -3.85 -8.09
CA SER A 286 -3.78 -3.28 -6.82
C SER A 286 -2.88 -4.27 -6.06
N ALA A 287 -2.27 -3.82 -4.96
CA ALA A 287 -1.51 -4.69 -4.06
C ALA A 287 -2.36 -5.81 -3.43
N SER A 288 -3.68 -5.64 -3.34
CA SER A 288 -4.61 -6.70 -2.90
C SER A 288 -4.82 -7.80 -3.94
N GLY A 289 -4.39 -7.58 -5.18
CA GLY A 289 -4.61 -8.49 -6.32
C GLY A 289 -5.93 -8.25 -7.06
N GLU A 290 -6.79 -7.35 -6.62
CA GLU A 290 -7.95 -6.91 -7.37
C GLU A 290 -7.50 -6.09 -8.59
N ALA A 291 -8.23 -6.19 -9.69
CA ALA A 291 -7.91 -5.46 -10.91
C ALA A 291 -9.13 -4.74 -11.46
N SER A 292 -8.93 -3.47 -11.84
CA SER A 292 -9.93 -2.59 -12.45
C SER A 292 -9.39 -2.02 -13.75
N ALA A 293 -10.27 -1.48 -14.60
CA ALA A 293 -9.88 -0.60 -15.70
C ALA A 293 -9.87 0.87 -15.28
N GLY A 294 -10.57 1.19 -14.19
CA GLY A 294 -10.75 2.55 -13.71
C GLY A 294 -9.57 3.07 -12.88
N THR A 295 -9.25 4.34 -13.07
CA THR A 295 -8.33 5.10 -12.21
C THR A 295 -8.98 6.41 -11.80
N ILE A 296 -8.51 6.97 -10.70
CA ILE A 296 -8.85 8.33 -10.27
C ILE A 296 -7.62 9.22 -10.45
N ASN A 297 -7.83 10.39 -11.09
CA ASN A 297 -6.77 11.35 -11.46
C ASN A 297 -5.60 10.65 -12.17
N GLY A 298 -5.94 9.73 -13.08
CA GLY A 298 -4.97 8.92 -13.81
C GLY A 298 -4.41 9.65 -15.01
N GLY A 299 -3.13 9.36 -15.35
CA GLY A 299 -2.47 9.85 -16.55
C GLY A 299 -1.48 8.81 -17.09
N PHE A 300 -1.18 8.87 -18.37
CA PHE A 300 -0.15 8.02 -18.99
C PHE A 300 1.10 8.82 -19.35
N ALA A 301 2.26 8.37 -18.89
CA ALA A 301 3.57 8.92 -19.24
C ALA A 301 4.22 8.08 -20.35
N PRO A 302 4.24 8.53 -21.61
CA PRO A 302 4.71 7.73 -22.75
C PRO A 302 6.17 7.31 -22.63
N GLU A 303 7.05 8.19 -22.16
CA GLU A 303 8.48 7.91 -22.01
C GLU A 303 8.76 6.88 -20.92
N ALA A 304 8.06 7.00 -19.78
CA ALA A 304 8.18 6.05 -18.68
C ALA A 304 7.36 4.77 -18.90
N ARG A 305 6.45 4.76 -19.86
CA ARG A 305 5.54 3.63 -20.16
C ARG A 305 4.60 3.33 -19.00
N THR A 306 4.23 4.33 -18.20
CA THR A 306 3.45 4.15 -16.97
C THR A 306 2.10 4.83 -17.03
N ILE A 307 1.09 4.16 -16.48
CA ILE A 307 -0.11 4.82 -15.96
C ILE A 307 0.17 5.15 -14.49
N THR A 308 -0.06 6.37 -14.09
CA THR A 308 -0.07 6.80 -12.69
C THR A 308 -1.49 7.22 -12.30
N ALA A 309 -1.85 7.03 -11.04
CA ALA A 309 -3.14 7.48 -10.50
C ALA A 309 -2.97 7.98 -9.06
N PHE A 310 -3.78 8.98 -8.68
CA PHE A 310 -3.81 9.52 -7.33
C PHE A 310 -5.25 9.73 -6.88
N ALA A 311 -5.82 8.71 -6.26
CA ALA A 311 -7.17 8.77 -5.70
C ALA A 311 -7.13 9.42 -4.31
N LYS A 312 -7.62 10.65 -4.22
CA LYS A 312 -7.70 11.39 -2.96
C LYS A 312 -8.91 10.94 -2.15
N GLY A 313 -8.70 10.58 -0.88
CA GLY A 313 -9.80 10.30 0.05
C GLY A 313 -10.57 11.56 0.44
N ARG A 314 -9.89 12.74 0.44
CA ARG A 314 -10.49 14.07 0.60
C ARG A 314 -9.67 15.14 -0.13
N GLY A 315 -10.23 16.35 -0.28
CA GLY A 315 -9.69 17.40 -1.15
C GLY A 315 -8.25 17.80 -0.89
N VAL A 316 -7.80 17.79 0.37
CA VAL A 316 -6.41 18.11 0.74
C VAL A 316 -5.39 17.03 0.35
N GLY A 317 -5.84 15.80 0.06
CA GLY A 317 -4.97 14.73 -0.44
C GLY A 317 -4.03 14.13 0.59
N ASP A 318 -4.44 14.11 1.86
CA ASP A 318 -3.68 13.54 2.98
C ASP A 318 -4.05 12.09 3.31
N CYS A 319 -4.93 11.51 2.54
CA CYS A 319 -5.32 10.10 2.55
C CYS A 319 -5.80 9.67 1.16
N GLY A 320 -5.73 8.39 0.89
CA GLY A 320 -6.10 7.81 -0.40
C GLY A 320 -5.09 6.79 -0.90
N THR A 321 -4.99 6.66 -2.23
CA THR A 321 -4.10 5.69 -2.89
C THR A 321 -3.36 6.37 -4.04
N ALA A 322 -2.06 6.14 -4.13
CA ALA A 322 -1.24 6.51 -5.28
C ALA A 322 -0.67 5.22 -5.89
N SER A 323 -0.88 5.01 -7.19
CA SER A 323 -0.46 3.77 -7.85
C SER A 323 0.21 4.05 -9.19
N THR A 324 1.17 3.21 -9.53
CA THR A 324 1.88 3.24 -10.81
C THR A 324 1.86 1.86 -11.45
N TRP A 325 1.46 1.79 -12.71
CA TRP A 325 1.50 0.57 -13.51
C TRP A 325 2.38 0.78 -14.72
N THR A 326 3.28 -0.14 -14.97
CA THR A 326 4.21 -0.10 -16.11
C THR A 326 3.75 -1.03 -17.23
N TRP A 327 3.74 -0.53 -18.47
CA TRP A 327 3.50 -1.33 -19.66
C TRP A 327 4.70 -2.21 -19.97
N THR A 328 4.49 -3.53 -20.01
CA THR A 328 5.53 -4.54 -20.21
C THR A 328 5.63 -5.04 -21.67
N GLY A 329 4.81 -4.50 -22.58
CA GLY A 329 4.63 -5.02 -23.94
C GLY A 329 3.50 -6.04 -24.06
N ARG A 330 2.87 -6.44 -22.95
CA ARG A 330 1.75 -7.38 -22.94
C ARG A 330 0.62 -6.94 -22.02
N ALA A 331 0.95 -6.38 -20.88
CA ALA A 331 0.03 -5.96 -19.86
C ALA A 331 0.64 -4.82 -19.03
N PHE A 332 -0.21 -4.10 -18.32
CA PHE A 332 0.21 -3.21 -17.25
C PHE A 332 0.49 -4.03 -15.99
N ALA A 333 1.68 -3.89 -15.43
CA ALA A 333 2.09 -4.49 -14.17
C ALA A 333 2.17 -3.41 -13.09
N LEU A 334 1.60 -3.66 -11.92
CA LEU A 334 1.75 -2.77 -10.75
C LEU A 334 3.23 -2.69 -10.38
N THR A 335 3.78 -1.48 -10.37
CA THR A 335 5.18 -1.24 -10.02
C THR A 335 5.36 -0.52 -8.71
N ASP A 336 4.41 0.32 -8.35
CA ASP A 336 4.41 1.02 -7.06
C ASP A 336 2.98 1.29 -6.61
N GLU A 337 2.73 1.15 -5.30
CA GLU A 337 1.48 1.55 -4.68
C GLU A 337 1.73 2.03 -3.25
N LEU A 338 1.18 3.21 -2.96
CA LEU A 338 1.10 3.78 -1.63
C LEU A 338 -0.38 3.85 -1.25
N ALA A 339 -0.72 3.53 0.00
CA ALA A 339 -2.10 3.64 0.47
C ALA A 339 -2.16 4.12 1.92
N MET A 340 -2.72 5.30 2.13
CA MET A 340 -3.00 5.87 3.44
C MET A 340 -4.51 5.97 3.62
N ASN A 341 -5.07 5.07 4.43
CA ASN A 341 -6.52 4.97 4.62
C ASN A 341 -7.05 5.93 5.68
N GLU A 342 -6.15 6.50 6.50
CA GLU A 342 -6.49 7.40 7.58
C GLU A 342 -6.18 8.85 7.21
N CYS A 343 -7.20 9.73 7.29
CA CYS A 343 -7.07 11.14 6.92
C CYS A 343 -6.56 11.99 8.11
N TRP A 344 -5.33 11.74 8.55
CA TRP A 344 -4.69 12.39 9.71
C TRP A 344 -3.76 13.55 9.35
N GLY A 345 -3.75 13.99 8.10
CA GLY A 345 -2.85 15.06 7.64
C GLY A 345 -1.50 14.55 7.16
N VAL A 346 -1.37 13.24 6.87
CA VAL A 346 -0.11 12.64 6.39
C VAL A 346 0.13 13.04 4.94
N PRO A 347 1.24 13.76 4.62
CA PRO A 347 1.55 14.08 3.22
C PRO A 347 1.87 12.81 2.43
N PRO A 348 1.65 12.79 1.10
CA PRO A 348 1.88 11.62 0.25
C PRO A 348 3.29 11.04 0.34
N ASP A 349 4.32 11.87 0.52
CA ASP A 349 5.72 11.43 0.66
C ASP A 349 5.96 10.58 1.92
N TYR A 350 5.04 10.64 2.88
CA TYR A 350 5.07 9.84 4.10
C TYR A 350 4.05 8.70 4.10
N TRP A 351 3.32 8.46 3.02
CA TRP A 351 2.36 7.35 2.95
C TRP A 351 3.08 5.99 2.99
N PRO A 352 2.45 4.96 3.56
CA PRO A 352 3.04 3.64 3.55
C PRO A 352 3.02 3.04 2.14
N SER A 353 4.13 2.43 1.73
CA SER A 353 4.15 1.54 0.59
C SER A 353 3.29 0.30 0.90
N THR A 354 2.49 -0.13 -0.07
CA THR A 354 1.79 -1.41 -0.08
C THR A 354 2.36 -2.34 -1.13
N TRP A 355 2.96 -1.78 -2.18
CA TRP A 355 3.63 -2.53 -3.24
C TRP A 355 4.80 -1.75 -3.80
N ARG A 356 5.90 -2.45 -4.04
CA ARG A 356 7.06 -1.91 -4.77
C ARG A 356 7.75 -2.99 -5.61
N THR A 357 8.47 -2.55 -6.61
CA THR A 357 9.31 -3.39 -7.49
C THR A 357 10.76 -2.89 -7.48
N ARG A 358 11.63 -3.66 -8.10
CA ARG A 358 13.06 -3.34 -8.25
C ARG A 358 13.35 -2.99 -9.71
#